data_286b65d5fa75ef0ff717595a5e50157d
#
_entry.id   286b65d5fa75ef0ff717595a5e50157d
#
_cell.length_a   1.000
_cell.length_b   1.000
_cell.length_c   1.000
_cell.angle_alpha   90.00
_cell.angle_beta   90.00
_cell.angle_gamma   90.00
#
_symmetry.space_group_name_H-M   'P 1'
#
loop_
_entity.id
_entity.type
_entity.pdbx_description
1 polymer ?
#
loop_
_entity_poly.entity_id
_entity_poly.type
_entity_poly.pdbx_seq_one_letter_code
_entity_poly.pdbx_strand_id
1 'polypeptide(L)'
;AACREPGGPLCGACSADVRAASFVGGARVTGPDPPPPGMPVCWAAARFEGALRDAVTAYKDEDRQDLSAVLGDALATSVATALAADPVVRRRAAASGGLVLVVPLPSSRASRRRRGGDPVGDLARAAVARVGRCGTAGRSLVVAPVLRLTRAVVDQSRLDRTGRAENLAGALAVRERWAEAVSGSACILVDDVVTTGATLSEAARALRVAGADHVAAATVAATQRRARGPALVSRPRAD
;
A
#
# COMPACT_ATOMS: atom_id res chain seq x y z
N ALA A 1 9.55 13.25 -12.81
CA ALA A 1 10.18 11.95 -12.94
C ALA A 1 11.39 11.93 -12.05
N ALA A 2 11.54 10.90 -11.20
CA ALA A 2 12.81 10.60 -10.60
C ALA A 2 13.84 10.83 -11.71
N CYS A 3 14.82 11.70 -11.45
CA CYS A 3 15.66 12.30 -12.50
C CYS A 3 16.16 11.21 -13.45
N ARG A 4 16.11 11.49 -14.75
CA ARG A 4 16.65 10.61 -15.80
C ARG A 4 18.18 10.77 -15.92
N GLU A 5 18.83 11.20 -14.83
CA GLU A 5 20.28 11.34 -14.83
C GLU A 5 20.95 9.97 -14.81
N PRO A 6 21.97 9.76 -15.64
CA PRO A 6 22.74 8.51 -15.65
C PRO A 6 23.47 8.31 -14.32
N GLY A 7 23.55 7.07 -13.84
CA GLY A 7 24.35 6.73 -12.67
C GLY A 7 23.59 6.07 -11.51
N GLY A 8 22.26 5.82 -11.63
CA GLY A 8 21.51 5.09 -10.61
C GLY A 8 20.00 5.35 -10.66
N PRO A 9 19.22 4.65 -9.82
CA PRO A 9 17.77 4.81 -9.78
C PRO A 9 17.33 6.23 -9.38
N LEU A 10 18.11 6.88 -8.51
CA LEU A 10 17.89 8.26 -8.06
C LEU A 10 19.24 8.99 -7.98
N CYS A 11 19.30 10.24 -8.47
CA CYS A 11 20.44 11.11 -8.20
C CYS A 11 20.47 11.57 -6.73
N GLY A 12 21.55 12.21 -6.31
CA GLY A 12 21.73 12.67 -4.93
C GLY A 12 20.59 13.58 -4.44
N ALA A 13 20.13 14.52 -5.27
CA ALA A 13 19.03 15.42 -4.94
C ALA A 13 17.70 14.68 -4.79
N CYS A 14 17.33 13.79 -5.73
CA CYS A 14 16.13 12.97 -5.63
C CYS A 14 16.17 12.01 -4.43
N SER A 15 17.35 11.46 -4.10
CA SER A 15 17.53 10.63 -2.92
C SER A 15 17.33 11.43 -1.62
N ALA A 16 17.80 12.67 -1.58
CA ALA A 16 17.57 13.57 -0.44
C ALA A 16 16.07 13.92 -0.29
N ASP A 17 15.39 14.18 -1.41
CA ASP A 17 13.97 14.51 -1.43
C ASP A 17 13.10 13.32 -1.01
N VAL A 18 13.42 12.09 -1.48
CA VAL A 18 12.76 10.86 -1.01
C VAL A 18 12.94 10.67 0.50
N ARG A 19 14.14 10.92 1.04
CA ARG A 19 14.36 10.87 2.49
C ARG A 19 13.56 11.93 3.23
N ALA A 20 13.44 13.14 2.70
CA ALA A 20 12.63 14.22 3.29
C ALA A 20 11.12 13.91 3.28
N ALA A 21 10.64 13.18 2.27
CA ALA A 21 9.26 12.70 2.22
C ALA A 21 8.99 11.57 3.24
N SER A 22 10.02 10.81 3.63
CA SER A 22 9.91 9.70 4.57
C SER A 22 9.57 10.21 5.98
N PHE A 23 8.78 9.44 6.72
CA PHE A 23 8.45 9.80 8.10
C PHE A 23 9.63 9.51 9.03
N VAL A 24 9.96 10.49 9.86
CA VAL A 24 10.98 10.34 10.91
C VAL A 24 10.51 9.28 11.91
N GLY A 25 11.38 8.33 12.24
CA GLY A 25 11.07 7.23 13.16
C GLY A 25 10.37 6.04 12.51
N GLY A 26 10.23 6.00 11.19
CA GLY A 26 9.66 4.88 10.45
C GLY A 26 8.22 5.12 9.98
N ALA A 27 7.55 4.05 9.57
CA ALA A 27 6.19 4.14 9.06
C ALA A 27 5.19 4.58 10.14
N ARG A 28 4.12 5.25 9.71
CA ARG A 28 3.05 5.75 10.59
C ARG A 28 1.71 5.24 10.13
N VAL A 29 0.77 5.11 11.06
CA VAL A 29 -0.64 4.95 10.72
C VAL A 29 -1.09 6.20 9.98
N THR A 30 -1.58 6.03 8.76
CA THR A 30 -2.00 7.13 7.90
C THR A 30 -3.01 6.65 6.87
N GLY A 31 -3.76 7.57 6.31
CA GLY A 31 -4.78 7.31 5.31
C GLY A 31 -5.71 8.50 5.15
N PRO A 32 -6.83 8.31 4.45
CA PRO A 32 -7.84 9.35 4.32
C PRO A 32 -8.52 9.63 5.66
N ASP A 33 -8.92 10.87 5.86
CA ASP A 33 -9.71 11.32 6.99
C ASP A 33 -11.03 11.95 6.50
N PRO A 34 -12.20 11.41 6.91
CA PRO A 34 -12.39 10.16 7.62
C PRO A 34 -12.04 8.94 6.74
N PRO A 35 -11.65 7.81 7.33
CA PRO A 35 -11.40 6.58 6.57
C PRO A 35 -12.72 6.03 6.01
N PRO A 36 -12.71 5.38 4.84
CA PRO A 36 -13.90 4.70 4.35
C PRO A 36 -14.27 3.51 5.24
N PRO A 37 -15.56 3.12 5.31
CA PRO A 37 -16.01 1.99 6.10
C PRO A 37 -15.23 0.71 5.79
N GLY A 38 -14.83 -0.01 6.83
CA GLY A 38 -14.11 -1.27 6.71
C GLY A 38 -12.64 -1.17 6.30
N MET A 39 -12.09 0.03 6.13
CA MET A 39 -10.68 0.21 5.84
C MET A 39 -9.83 -0.32 7.01
N PRO A 40 -8.83 -1.17 6.73
CA PRO A 40 -7.90 -1.62 7.76
C PRO A 40 -6.97 -0.50 8.21
N VAL A 41 -6.38 -0.62 9.40
CA VAL A 41 -5.27 0.24 9.82
C VAL A 41 -4.15 0.12 8.80
N CYS A 42 -3.70 1.26 8.27
CA CYS A 42 -2.70 1.32 7.21
C CYS A 42 -1.46 2.07 7.67
N TRP A 43 -0.31 1.42 7.56
CA TRP A 43 1.01 2.03 7.77
C TRP A 43 1.62 2.46 6.45
N ALA A 44 2.12 3.68 6.37
CA ALA A 44 2.89 4.17 5.24
C ALA A 44 4.25 4.70 5.69
N ALA A 45 5.28 4.50 4.88
CA ALA A 45 6.64 4.93 5.20
C ALA A 45 6.88 6.42 4.90
N ALA A 46 6.08 7.01 4.00
CA ALA A 46 6.34 8.36 3.52
C ALA A 46 5.07 9.09 3.06
N ARG A 47 5.21 10.40 2.85
CA ARG A 47 4.23 11.22 2.14
C ARG A 47 4.36 11.01 0.64
N PHE A 48 3.22 10.92 -0.05
CA PHE A 48 3.18 10.82 -1.52
C PHE A 48 3.38 12.20 -2.16
N GLU A 49 4.62 12.68 -2.16
CA GLU A 49 5.01 14.00 -2.67
C GLU A 49 6.43 13.99 -3.27
N GLY A 50 6.82 15.05 -3.96
CA GLY A 50 8.16 15.27 -4.49
C GLY A 50 8.70 14.12 -5.33
N ALA A 51 9.98 13.84 -5.21
CA ALA A 51 10.65 12.77 -5.96
C ALA A 51 10.10 11.38 -5.66
N LEU A 52 9.52 11.13 -4.47
CA LEU A 52 8.90 9.83 -4.18
C LEU A 52 7.63 9.61 -5.02
N ARG A 53 6.78 10.64 -5.17
CA ARG A 53 5.62 10.56 -6.06
C ARG A 53 6.06 10.26 -7.49
N ASP A 54 7.09 10.96 -7.95
CA ASP A 54 7.61 10.78 -9.31
C ASP A 54 8.24 9.40 -9.49
N ALA A 55 8.94 8.88 -8.48
CA ALA A 55 9.51 7.52 -8.49
C ALA A 55 8.41 6.44 -8.57
N VAL A 56 7.35 6.55 -7.76
CA VAL A 56 6.22 5.62 -7.81
C VAL A 56 5.51 5.68 -9.18
N THR A 57 5.33 6.86 -9.73
CA THR A 57 4.72 7.05 -11.06
C THR A 57 5.59 6.43 -12.15
N ALA A 58 6.88 6.70 -12.14
CA ALA A 58 7.83 6.16 -13.13
C ALA A 58 7.94 4.62 -13.03
N TYR A 59 7.95 4.07 -11.80
CA TYR A 59 7.92 2.63 -11.58
C TYR A 59 6.66 1.97 -12.16
N LYS A 60 5.50 2.64 -11.98
CA LYS A 60 4.22 2.13 -12.48
C LYS A 60 4.05 2.27 -13.99
N ASP A 61 4.41 3.41 -14.54
CA ASP A 61 3.95 3.81 -15.88
C ASP A 61 5.09 3.88 -16.92
N GLU A 62 6.36 3.93 -16.48
CA GLU A 62 7.53 4.07 -17.35
C GLU A 62 8.49 2.86 -17.29
N ASP A 63 8.04 1.74 -16.67
CA ASP A 63 8.82 0.49 -16.50
C ASP A 63 10.21 0.69 -15.84
N ARG A 64 10.34 1.66 -14.93
CA ARG A 64 11.55 1.95 -14.18
C ARG A 64 11.76 0.92 -13.06
N GLN A 65 12.08 -0.33 -13.45
CA GLN A 65 12.31 -1.45 -12.54
C GLN A 65 13.50 -1.24 -11.60
N ASP A 66 14.45 -0.39 -11.98
CA ASP A 66 15.58 0.04 -11.15
C ASP A 66 15.15 0.75 -9.85
N LEU A 67 13.93 1.31 -9.81
CA LEU A 67 13.34 1.92 -8.61
C LEU A 67 12.80 0.90 -7.60
N SER A 68 12.71 -0.38 -7.98
CA SER A 68 12.14 -1.44 -7.13
C SER A 68 12.84 -1.58 -5.79
N ALA A 69 14.16 -1.37 -5.73
CA ALA A 69 14.92 -1.42 -4.48
C ALA A 69 14.51 -0.31 -3.52
N VAL A 70 14.44 0.94 -4.00
CA VAL A 70 14.06 2.11 -3.18
C VAL A 70 12.63 2.00 -2.67
N LEU A 71 11.69 1.65 -3.56
CA LEU A 71 10.28 1.51 -3.20
C LEU A 71 10.03 0.27 -2.33
N GLY A 72 10.77 -0.81 -2.59
CA GLY A 72 10.76 -2.03 -1.78
C GLY A 72 11.26 -1.79 -0.36
N ASP A 73 12.28 -0.95 -0.17
CA ASP A 73 12.78 -0.55 1.14
C ASP A 73 11.74 0.26 1.92
N ALA A 74 11.08 1.20 1.27
CA ALA A 74 9.99 1.96 1.88
C ALA A 74 8.81 1.05 2.27
N LEU A 75 8.40 0.13 1.38
CA LEU A 75 7.36 -0.84 1.71
C LEU A 75 7.79 -1.79 2.83
N ALA A 76 9.05 -2.22 2.86
CA ALA A 76 9.59 -3.05 3.94
C ALA A 76 9.49 -2.36 5.29
N THR A 77 9.76 -1.04 5.34
CA THR A 77 9.58 -0.23 6.55
C THR A 77 8.13 -0.25 7.04
N SER A 78 7.17 -0.11 6.13
CA SER A 78 5.74 -0.16 6.46
C SER A 78 5.29 -1.54 6.94
N VAL A 79 5.72 -2.61 6.26
CA VAL A 79 5.43 -4.00 6.62
C VAL A 79 6.04 -4.35 7.98
N ALA A 80 7.31 -3.97 8.22
CA ALA A 80 7.97 -4.20 9.50
C ALA A 80 7.28 -3.47 10.64
N THR A 81 6.83 -2.22 10.41
CA THR A 81 6.08 -1.47 11.41
C THR A 81 4.71 -2.10 11.69
N ALA A 82 3.98 -2.53 10.65
CA ALA A 82 2.72 -3.27 10.83
C ALA A 82 2.93 -4.56 11.63
N LEU A 83 3.98 -5.32 11.31
CA LEU A 83 4.35 -6.55 12.02
C LEU A 83 4.66 -6.30 13.51
N ALA A 84 5.31 -5.18 13.84
CA ALA A 84 5.70 -4.85 15.20
C ALA A 84 4.57 -4.17 15.99
N ALA A 85 3.81 -3.27 15.37
CA ALA A 85 2.86 -2.39 16.03
C ALA A 85 1.44 -2.97 16.11
N ASP A 86 1.02 -3.77 15.10
CA ASP A 86 -0.30 -4.40 15.15
C ASP A 86 -0.29 -5.61 16.10
N PRO A 87 -1.11 -5.60 17.18
CA PRO A 87 -1.03 -6.64 18.20
C PRO A 87 -1.47 -8.02 17.69
N VAL A 88 -2.36 -8.09 16.71
CA VAL A 88 -2.85 -9.36 16.15
C VAL A 88 -1.82 -9.95 15.21
N VAL A 89 -1.31 -9.13 14.28
CA VAL A 89 -0.25 -9.53 13.35
C VAL A 89 0.99 -10.00 14.12
N ARG A 90 1.42 -9.24 15.13
CA ARG A 90 2.58 -9.58 15.96
C ARG A 90 2.41 -10.90 16.69
N ARG A 91 1.25 -11.12 17.35
CA ARG A 91 0.96 -12.40 18.04
C ARG A 91 0.97 -13.57 17.06
N ARG A 92 0.35 -13.41 15.89
CA ARG A 92 0.34 -14.44 14.86
C ARG A 92 1.74 -14.79 14.38
N ALA A 93 2.57 -13.81 14.09
CA ALA A 93 3.95 -14.01 13.64
C ALA A 93 4.85 -14.66 14.71
N ALA A 94 4.56 -14.43 16.00
CA ALA A 94 5.32 -15.00 17.12
C ALA A 94 4.87 -16.42 17.47
N ALA A 95 3.72 -16.87 17.03
CA ALA A 95 3.22 -18.23 17.28
C ALA A 95 4.08 -19.28 16.57
N SER A 96 4.23 -20.46 17.18
CA SER A 96 4.92 -21.58 16.54
C SER A 96 4.22 -21.98 15.24
N GLY A 97 4.95 -21.95 14.11
CA GLY A 97 4.37 -22.17 12.78
C GLY A 97 3.39 -21.07 12.31
N GLY A 98 3.30 -19.96 13.05
CA GLY A 98 2.42 -18.85 12.69
C GLY A 98 2.85 -18.17 11.40
N LEU A 99 1.90 -18.00 10.46
CA LEU A 99 2.12 -17.32 9.20
C LEU A 99 1.23 -16.08 9.12
N VAL A 100 1.80 -15.03 8.54
CA VAL A 100 1.10 -13.79 8.18
C VAL A 100 1.16 -13.65 6.66
N LEU A 101 0.01 -13.55 6.03
CA LEU A 101 -0.09 -13.42 4.58
C LEU A 101 0.14 -11.97 4.17
N VAL A 102 1.18 -11.70 3.41
CA VAL A 102 1.39 -10.40 2.74
C VAL A 102 0.68 -10.45 1.39
N VAL A 103 -0.40 -9.71 1.29
CA VAL A 103 -1.34 -9.80 0.17
C VAL A 103 -1.22 -8.58 -0.74
N PRO A 104 -0.57 -8.70 -1.90
CA PRO A 104 -0.51 -7.59 -2.87
C PRO A 104 -1.88 -7.33 -3.49
N LEU A 105 -2.23 -6.04 -3.62
CA LEU A 105 -3.42 -5.63 -4.36
C LEU A 105 -3.27 -5.96 -5.84
N PRO A 106 -4.27 -6.59 -6.47
CA PRO A 106 -4.17 -7.01 -7.85
C PRO A 106 -4.29 -5.81 -8.80
N SER A 107 -3.35 -5.66 -9.71
CA SER A 107 -3.47 -4.77 -10.86
C SER A 107 -4.47 -5.32 -11.88
N SER A 108 -5.13 -4.44 -12.64
CA SER A 108 -6.01 -4.89 -13.74
C SER A 108 -5.23 -5.70 -14.79
N ARG A 109 -5.92 -6.60 -15.50
CA ARG A 109 -5.31 -7.38 -16.58
C ARG A 109 -4.72 -6.47 -17.67
N ALA A 110 -5.42 -5.39 -18.01
CA ALA A 110 -4.96 -4.40 -18.99
C ALA A 110 -3.67 -3.71 -18.51
N SER A 111 -3.62 -3.28 -17.24
CA SER A 111 -2.43 -2.69 -16.64
C SER A 111 -1.24 -3.65 -16.63
N ARG A 112 -1.46 -4.92 -16.25
CA ARG A 112 -0.40 -5.95 -16.27
C ARG A 112 0.13 -6.25 -17.66
N ARG A 113 -0.76 -6.35 -18.67
CA ARG A 113 -0.33 -6.55 -20.07
C ARG A 113 0.48 -5.37 -20.59
N ARG A 114 0.06 -4.13 -20.28
CA ARG A 114 0.76 -2.91 -20.70
C ARG A 114 2.13 -2.77 -20.04
N ARG A 115 2.29 -3.24 -18.78
CA ARG A 115 3.49 -3.09 -17.95
C ARG A 115 4.38 -4.32 -17.92
N GLY A 116 4.00 -5.44 -18.54
CA GLY A 116 4.76 -6.69 -18.57
C GLY A 116 4.89 -7.40 -17.23
N GLY A 117 4.26 -6.93 -16.12
CA GLY A 117 4.48 -7.48 -14.79
C GLY A 117 3.41 -7.16 -13.75
N ASP A 118 3.71 -7.51 -12.50
CA ASP A 118 2.91 -7.23 -11.31
C ASP A 118 3.72 -6.37 -10.32
N PRO A 119 3.78 -5.04 -10.54
CA PRO A 119 4.66 -4.15 -9.79
C PRO A 119 4.42 -4.19 -8.28
N VAL A 120 3.17 -4.28 -7.81
CA VAL A 120 2.87 -4.38 -6.37
C VAL A 120 3.30 -5.74 -5.81
N GLY A 121 3.12 -6.82 -6.58
CA GLY A 121 3.62 -8.15 -6.21
C GLY A 121 5.14 -8.20 -6.13
N ASP A 122 5.85 -7.52 -7.04
CA ASP A 122 7.31 -7.41 -7.02
C ASP A 122 7.81 -6.64 -5.80
N LEU A 123 7.18 -5.50 -5.48
CA LEU A 123 7.45 -4.74 -4.26
C LEU A 123 7.17 -5.56 -2.99
N ALA A 124 6.07 -6.32 -2.97
CA ALA A 124 5.76 -7.20 -1.84
C ALA A 124 6.84 -8.25 -1.60
N ARG A 125 7.33 -8.90 -2.67
CA ARG A 125 8.43 -9.87 -2.59
C ARG A 125 9.73 -9.23 -2.09
N ALA A 126 10.09 -8.07 -2.62
CA ALA A 126 11.26 -7.31 -2.18
C ALA A 126 11.16 -6.93 -0.69
N ALA A 127 10.00 -6.42 -0.27
CA ALA A 127 9.76 -6.01 1.12
C ALA A 127 9.84 -7.21 2.08
N VAL A 128 9.17 -8.32 1.79
CA VAL A 128 9.21 -9.54 2.63
C VAL A 128 10.63 -10.09 2.73
N ALA A 129 11.35 -10.18 1.61
CA ALA A 129 12.76 -10.62 1.62
C ALA A 129 13.63 -9.71 2.50
N ARG A 130 13.38 -8.40 2.51
CA ARG A 130 14.12 -7.45 3.34
C ARG A 130 13.81 -7.61 4.82
N VAL A 131 12.52 -7.67 5.18
CA VAL A 131 12.08 -7.87 6.57
C VAL A 131 12.59 -9.21 7.11
N GLY A 132 12.56 -10.28 6.29
CA GLY A 132 13.05 -11.61 6.67
C GLY A 132 14.53 -11.67 7.01
N ARG A 133 15.34 -10.71 6.50
CA ARG A 133 16.76 -10.58 6.87
C ARG A 133 16.98 -9.89 8.22
N CYS A 134 16.00 -9.16 8.71
CA CYS A 134 16.12 -8.33 9.91
C CYS A 134 15.70 -9.04 11.21
N GLY A 135 15.25 -10.31 11.15
CA GLY A 135 14.89 -11.05 12.37
C GLY A 135 13.97 -12.25 12.12
N THR A 136 13.72 -13.02 13.19
CA THR A 136 12.92 -14.25 13.14
C THR A 136 11.45 -14.00 12.82
N ALA A 137 10.85 -12.91 13.33
CA ALA A 137 9.46 -12.56 13.06
C ALA A 137 9.20 -12.28 11.56
N GLY A 138 10.20 -11.79 10.83
CA GLY A 138 10.10 -11.59 9.38
C GLY A 138 9.99 -12.89 8.58
N ARG A 139 10.45 -14.02 9.14
CA ARG A 139 10.36 -15.35 8.49
C ARG A 139 8.93 -15.91 8.49
N SER A 140 8.03 -15.34 9.30
CA SER A 140 6.61 -15.69 9.31
C SER A 140 5.81 -15.01 8.19
N LEU A 141 6.42 -14.12 7.41
CA LEU A 141 5.76 -13.40 6.32
C LEU A 141 5.82 -14.22 5.02
N VAL A 142 4.68 -14.41 4.38
CA VAL A 142 4.57 -15.10 3.09
C VAL A 142 3.80 -14.23 2.10
N VAL A 143 4.39 -13.95 0.95
CA VAL A 143 3.68 -13.24 -0.13
C VAL A 143 2.64 -14.15 -0.76
N ALA A 144 1.38 -13.76 -0.65
CA ALA A 144 0.24 -14.54 -1.10
C ALA A 144 -0.66 -13.71 -2.04
N PRO A 145 -0.58 -13.86 -3.37
CA PRO A 145 -1.42 -13.14 -4.32
C PRO A 145 -2.82 -13.75 -4.39
N VAL A 146 -3.53 -13.72 -3.27
CA VAL A 146 -4.81 -14.41 -3.08
C VAL A 146 -5.97 -13.70 -3.76
N LEU A 147 -5.87 -12.40 -3.99
CA LEU A 147 -6.95 -11.60 -4.54
C LEU A 147 -7.00 -11.66 -6.07
N ARG A 148 -8.21 -11.54 -6.60
CA ARG A 148 -8.47 -11.35 -8.03
C ARG A 148 -9.56 -10.30 -8.23
N LEU A 149 -9.52 -9.63 -9.36
CA LEU A 149 -10.65 -8.83 -9.83
C LEU A 149 -11.77 -9.78 -10.34
N THR A 150 -12.99 -9.53 -9.90
CA THR A 150 -14.19 -10.30 -10.31
C THR A 150 -14.78 -9.75 -11.60
N ARG A 151 -14.61 -8.46 -11.86
CA ARG A 151 -15.07 -7.74 -13.04
C ARG A 151 -14.05 -6.69 -13.49
N ALA A 152 -14.22 -6.15 -14.68
CA ALA A 152 -13.43 -5.00 -15.11
C ALA A 152 -13.77 -3.77 -14.24
N VAL A 153 -12.76 -3.18 -13.67
CA VAL A 153 -12.88 -1.92 -12.93
C VAL A 153 -12.51 -0.79 -13.87
N VAL A 154 -13.39 0.20 -13.99
CA VAL A 154 -13.15 1.39 -14.83
C VAL A 154 -11.98 2.17 -14.24
N ASP A 155 -11.19 2.82 -15.11
CA ASP A 155 -10.05 3.63 -14.69
C ASP A 155 -10.51 4.73 -13.70
N GLN A 156 -9.92 4.70 -12.51
CA GLN A 156 -10.33 5.54 -11.38
C GLN A 156 -9.77 6.97 -11.45
N SER A 157 -8.93 7.27 -12.43
CA SER A 157 -8.25 8.57 -12.55
C SER A 157 -9.23 9.74 -12.68
N ARG A 158 -10.44 9.50 -13.20
CA ARG A 158 -11.49 10.50 -13.44
C ARG A 158 -12.67 10.44 -12.45
N LEU A 159 -12.66 9.50 -11.49
CA LEU A 159 -13.75 9.35 -10.53
C LEU A 159 -13.46 10.12 -9.25
N ASP A 160 -14.50 10.72 -8.67
CA ASP A 160 -14.47 11.28 -7.33
C ASP A 160 -14.40 10.18 -6.25
N ARG A 161 -14.45 10.57 -4.98
CA ARG A 161 -14.32 9.64 -3.85
C ARG A 161 -15.46 8.62 -3.79
N THR A 162 -16.69 9.06 -4.01
CA THR A 162 -17.91 8.22 -3.97
C THR A 162 -17.93 7.27 -5.15
N GLY A 163 -17.71 7.77 -6.36
CA GLY A 163 -17.65 6.96 -7.57
C GLY A 163 -16.53 5.89 -7.53
N ARG A 164 -15.40 6.18 -6.86
CA ARG A 164 -14.36 5.16 -6.64
C ARG A 164 -14.79 4.04 -5.73
N ALA A 165 -15.52 4.36 -4.65
CA ALA A 165 -16.02 3.35 -3.71
C ALA A 165 -17.08 2.45 -4.39
N GLU A 166 -18.02 3.04 -5.10
CA GLU A 166 -19.08 2.32 -5.84
C GLU A 166 -18.49 1.45 -6.97
N ASN A 167 -17.52 1.97 -7.71
CA ASN A 167 -16.85 1.24 -8.79
C ASN A 167 -16.08 0.02 -8.26
N LEU A 168 -15.65 0.03 -7.00
CA LEU A 168 -14.89 -1.05 -6.38
C LEU A 168 -15.74 -2.01 -5.57
N ALA A 169 -16.97 -1.66 -5.18
CA ALA A 169 -17.80 -2.52 -4.36
C ALA A 169 -18.03 -3.89 -5.03
N GLY A 170 -17.63 -4.98 -4.36
CA GLY A 170 -17.71 -6.34 -4.87
C GLY A 170 -16.73 -6.67 -6.02
N ALA A 171 -15.78 -5.75 -6.34
CA ALA A 171 -14.85 -5.95 -7.46
C ALA A 171 -13.68 -6.88 -7.12
N LEU A 172 -13.48 -7.24 -5.85
CA LEU A 172 -12.42 -8.14 -5.41
C LEU A 172 -12.99 -9.40 -4.75
N ALA A 173 -12.35 -10.53 -5.02
CA ALA A 173 -12.61 -11.79 -4.32
C ALA A 173 -11.31 -12.55 -4.10
N VAL A 174 -11.30 -13.41 -3.09
CA VAL A 174 -10.24 -14.39 -2.88
C VAL A 174 -10.37 -15.49 -3.95
N ARG A 175 -9.24 -15.93 -4.50
CA ARG A 175 -9.18 -17.07 -5.43
C ARG A 175 -9.48 -18.34 -4.66
N GLU A 176 -10.33 -19.21 -5.17
CA GLU A 176 -10.79 -20.43 -4.52
C GLU A 176 -9.63 -21.27 -3.97
N ARG A 177 -8.57 -21.46 -4.73
CA ARG A 177 -7.37 -22.21 -4.31
C ARG A 177 -6.65 -21.64 -3.08
N TRP A 178 -7.00 -20.42 -2.64
CA TRP A 178 -6.43 -19.76 -1.47
C TRP A 178 -7.40 -19.65 -0.30
N ALA A 179 -8.64 -20.13 -0.46
CA ALA A 179 -9.69 -19.97 0.55
C ALA A 179 -9.28 -20.57 1.90
N GLU A 180 -8.74 -21.79 1.89
CA GLU A 180 -8.25 -22.47 3.09
C GLU A 180 -7.09 -21.72 3.77
N ALA A 181 -6.12 -21.25 3.00
CA ALA A 181 -4.97 -20.50 3.54
C ALA A 181 -5.36 -19.12 4.12
N VAL A 182 -6.44 -18.52 3.61
CA VAL A 182 -6.95 -17.23 4.09
C VAL A 182 -7.82 -17.41 5.34
N SER A 183 -8.56 -18.51 5.46
CA SER A 183 -9.43 -18.79 6.61
C SER A 183 -8.59 -18.84 7.90
N GLY A 184 -9.00 -18.08 8.92
CA GLY A 184 -8.30 -17.96 10.21
C GLY A 184 -6.92 -17.29 10.13
N SER A 185 -6.53 -16.68 9.00
CA SER A 185 -5.24 -16.03 8.84
C SER A 185 -5.24 -14.57 9.29
N ALA A 186 -4.05 -14.05 9.65
CA ALA A 186 -3.77 -12.62 9.69
C ALA A 186 -3.13 -12.18 8.37
N CYS A 187 -3.66 -11.11 7.79
CA CYS A 187 -3.23 -10.58 6.50
C CYS A 187 -2.69 -9.16 6.63
N ILE A 188 -1.62 -8.84 5.88
CA ILE A 188 -1.17 -7.49 5.62
C ILE A 188 -1.40 -7.21 4.12
N LEU A 189 -2.41 -6.40 3.80
CA LEU A 189 -2.60 -5.87 2.45
C LEU A 189 -1.47 -4.93 2.08
N VAL A 190 -0.91 -5.06 0.88
CA VAL A 190 0.12 -4.15 0.41
C VAL A 190 -0.25 -3.49 -0.91
N ASP A 191 0.05 -2.18 -0.98
CA ASP A 191 -0.09 -1.36 -2.18
C ASP A 191 1.08 -0.35 -2.24
N ASP A 192 1.21 0.33 -3.34
CA ASP A 192 2.21 1.40 -3.45
C ASP A 192 1.75 2.69 -2.75
N VAL A 193 0.51 3.14 -2.96
CA VAL A 193 0.01 4.40 -2.39
C VAL A 193 -1.41 4.26 -1.88
N VAL A 194 -1.65 4.64 -0.63
CA VAL A 194 -3.01 4.87 -0.15
C VAL A 194 -3.46 6.30 -0.46
N THR A 195 -4.59 6.41 -1.16
CA THR A 195 -5.23 7.69 -1.51
C THR A 195 -6.58 7.84 -0.83
N THR A 196 -7.64 7.30 -1.40
CA THR A 196 -8.99 7.31 -0.82
C THR A 196 -9.25 6.14 0.12
N GLY A 197 -8.40 5.13 0.14
CA GLY A 197 -8.57 3.90 0.90
C GLY A 197 -9.63 2.93 0.35
N ALA A 198 -10.35 3.29 -0.71
CA ALA A 198 -11.43 2.48 -1.26
C ALA A 198 -10.96 1.09 -1.70
N THR A 199 -9.80 0.98 -2.33
CA THR A 199 -9.23 -0.31 -2.75
C THR A 199 -8.84 -1.17 -1.55
N LEU A 200 -8.25 -0.57 -0.51
CA LEU A 200 -7.91 -1.27 0.73
C LEU A 200 -9.16 -1.75 1.48
N SER A 201 -10.23 -0.92 1.52
CA SER A 201 -11.52 -1.32 2.12
C SER A 201 -12.13 -2.52 1.41
N GLU A 202 -12.19 -2.48 0.08
CA GLU A 202 -12.76 -3.58 -0.71
C GLU A 202 -11.92 -4.85 -0.62
N ALA A 203 -10.59 -4.74 -0.64
CA ALA A 203 -9.69 -5.88 -0.45
C ALA A 203 -9.84 -6.50 0.94
N ALA A 204 -9.95 -5.67 1.98
CA ALA A 204 -10.18 -6.12 3.34
C ALA A 204 -11.55 -6.81 3.48
N ARG A 205 -12.59 -6.27 2.83
CA ARG A 205 -13.91 -6.93 2.75
C ARG A 205 -13.77 -8.32 2.12
N ALA A 206 -13.09 -8.43 1.00
CA ALA A 206 -12.92 -9.70 0.29
C ALA A 206 -12.19 -10.75 1.13
N LEU A 207 -11.14 -10.35 1.88
CA LEU A 207 -10.41 -11.23 2.78
C LEU A 207 -11.27 -11.66 3.98
N ARG A 208 -12.02 -10.73 4.60
CA ARG A 208 -12.92 -11.06 5.72
C ARG A 208 -14.05 -12.00 5.30
N VAL A 209 -14.62 -11.81 4.11
CA VAL A 209 -15.63 -12.73 3.54
C VAL A 209 -15.05 -14.12 3.33
N ALA A 210 -13.75 -14.24 3.02
CA ALA A 210 -13.06 -15.52 2.89
C ALA A 210 -12.57 -16.08 4.24
N GLY A 211 -12.94 -15.45 5.37
CA GLY A 211 -12.65 -15.94 6.71
C GLY A 211 -11.31 -15.48 7.31
N ALA A 212 -10.67 -14.45 6.78
CA ALA A 212 -9.48 -13.88 7.43
C ALA A 212 -9.85 -13.32 8.82
N ASP A 213 -9.11 -13.71 9.86
CA ASP A 213 -9.34 -13.25 11.23
C ASP A 213 -8.99 -11.77 11.41
N HIS A 214 -7.92 -11.32 10.75
CA HIS A 214 -7.44 -9.96 10.88
C HIS A 214 -6.84 -9.45 9.58
N VAL A 215 -7.05 -8.16 9.31
CA VAL A 215 -6.49 -7.48 8.14
C VAL A 215 -5.90 -6.14 8.55
N ALA A 216 -4.61 -5.99 8.33
CA ALA A 216 -3.85 -4.75 8.39
C ALA A 216 -3.46 -4.30 6.97
N ALA A 217 -2.89 -3.12 6.81
CA ALA A 217 -2.37 -2.66 5.52
C ALA A 217 -1.02 -1.96 5.64
N ALA A 218 -0.21 -2.02 4.58
CA ALA A 218 1.06 -1.34 4.47
C ALA A 218 1.26 -0.80 3.05
N THR A 219 1.71 0.44 2.92
CA THR A 219 1.95 1.10 1.63
C THR A 219 3.29 1.80 1.61
N VAL A 220 3.85 2.04 0.43
CA VAL A 220 5.07 2.85 0.28
C VAL A 220 4.81 4.26 0.79
N ALA A 221 3.69 4.86 0.34
CA ALA A 221 3.34 6.23 0.69
C ALA A 221 1.82 6.42 0.89
N ALA A 222 1.48 7.57 1.49
CA ALA A 222 0.10 8.03 1.63
C ALA A 222 -0.05 9.46 1.12
N THR A 223 -1.17 9.75 0.46
CA THR A 223 -1.56 11.12 0.19
C THR A 223 -1.99 11.78 1.50
N GLN A 224 -1.37 12.90 1.84
CA GLN A 224 -1.83 13.71 2.94
C GLN A 224 -2.84 14.74 2.41
N ARG A 225 -4.02 14.83 3.02
CA ARG A 225 -4.85 16.00 2.83
C ARG A 225 -4.11 17.19 3.45
N ARG A 226 -3.86 18.22 2.67
CA ARG A 226 -3.59 19.53 3.27
C ARG A 226 -4.81 19.85 4.13
N ALA A 227 -4.60 20.03 5.43
CA ALA A 227 -5.62 20.61 6.29
C ALA A 227 -6.10 21.87 5.55
N ARG A 228 -7.40 21.97 5.25
CA ARG A 228 -7.96 23.25 4.85
C ARG A 228 -7.68 24.18 6.02
N GLY A 229 -6.79 25.15 5.81
CA GLY A 229 -6.60 26.22 6.78
C GLY A 229 -7.98 26.80 7.12
N PRO A 230 -8.17 27.29 8.35
CA PRO A 230 -9.43 27.89 8.74
C PRO A 230 -9.80 28.91 7.67
N ALA A 231 -11.04 28.81 7.15
CA ALA A 231 -11.57 29.79 6.23
C ALA A 231 -11.37 31.16 6.87
N LEU A 232 -10.62 32.04 6.22
CA LEU A 232 -10.52 33.43 6.62
C LEU A 232 -11.97 33.97 6.66
N VAL A 233 -12.50 34.08 7.86
CA VAL A 233 -13.77 34.78 8.09
C VAL A 233 -13.52 36.19 7.61
N SER A 234 -14.10 36.55 6.46
CA SER A 234 -14.11 37.91 5.95
C SER A 234 -14.76 38.77 7.01
N ARG A 235 -13.99 39.71 7.60
CA ARG A 235 -14.55 40.76 8.48
C ARG A 235 -15.60 41.54 7.68
N PRO A 236 -16.79 41.77 8.24
CA PRO A 236 -17.75 42.68 7.63
C PRO A 236 -17.09 44.06 7.55
N ARG A 237 -17.23 44.72 6.39
CA ARG A 237 -16.89 46.12 6.22
C ARG A 237 -17.83 46.90 7.13
N ALA A 238 -17.28 47.71 8.03
CA ALA A 238 -18.02 48.75 8.71
C ALA A 238 -18.31 49.87 7.71
N ASP A 239 -19.58 50.20 7.55
CA ASP A 239 -20.03 51.39 6.87
C ASP A 239 -19.76 52.64 7.73
#